data_4ae6d5d7425fb92ae40e933c320b8237
#
_entry.id   4ae6d5d7425fb92ae40e933c320b8237
#
_cell.length_a   1.000
_cell.length_b   1.000
_cell.length_c   1.000
_cell.angle_alpha   90.00
_cell.angle_beta   90.00
_cell.angle_gamma   90.00
#
_symmetry.space_group_name_H-M   'P 1'
#
loop_
_entity.id
_entity.type
_entity.pdbx_description
1 polymer ?
#
loop_
_entity_poly.entity_id
_entity_poly.type
_entity_poly.pdbx_seq_one_letter_code
_entity_poly.pdbx_strand_id
1 'polypeptide(L)'
;VLIKNNAANYAVFRISEMAGDTTAYLAASTADFTGGITSLDTNGFTIGTSPGTNASGNKYHWQAFGNAYKANTLSGAADFATGVYLGNGIDNRNITATPFQPDLVVSRRSGTTSATFRTSAVPGDSSSYFAAIADAANNLQLLNSDGFQIGTSAYVNTNSSFVWQ
;
A
#
# COMPACT_ATOMS: atom_id res chain seq x y z
N VAL A 1 -6.54 -5.62 -0.18
CA VAL A 1 -7.14 -6.03 1.12
C VAL A 1 -6.19 -5.67 2.24
N LEU A 2 -6.72 -5.12 3.31
CA LEU A 2 -6.03 -4.79 4.55
C LEU A 2 -6.69 -5.56 5.70
N ILE A 3 -5.91 -6.19 6.58
CA ILE A 3 -6.40 -6.96 7.74
C ILE A 3 -5.65 -6.53 9.00
N LYS A 4 -6.38 -6.37 10.11
CA LYS A 4 -5.83 -6.15 11.44
C LYS A 4 -6.61 -6.97 12.46
N ASN A 5 -5.91 -7.73 13.30
CA ASN A 5 -6.53 -8.43 14.42
C ASN A 5 -6.58 -7.56 15.69
N ASN A 6 -7.32 -8.01 16.69
CA ASN A 6 -7.42 -7.34 17.99
C ASN A 6 -6.22 -7.60 18.93
N ALA A 7 -5.28 -8.45 18.53
CA ALA A 7 -4.05 -8.71 19.27
C ALA A 7 -2.92 -7.74 18.89
N ALA A 8 -1.77 -7.83 19.57
CA ALA A 8 -0.60 -6.98 19.37
C ALA A 8 0.19 -7.36 18.09
N ASN A 9 -0.50 -7.60 16.98
CA ASN A 9 0.11 -7.84 15.68
C ASN A 9 -0.02 -6.61 14.78
N TYR A 10 0.89 -6.45 13.84
CA TYR A 10 0.80 -5.39 12.85
C TYR A 10 -0.35 -5.63 11.85
N ALA A 11 -0.88 -4.56 11.29
CA ALA A 11 -1.77 -4.67 10.15
C ALA A 11 -1.01 -5.24 8.94
N VAL A 12 -1.67 -6.10 8.19
CA VAL A 12 -1.12 -6.72 6.99
C VAL A 12 -1.99 -6.38 5.78
N PHE A 13 -1.38 -6.37 4.60
CA PHE A 13 -2.11 -6.10 3.38
C PHE A 13 -1.61 -6.94 2.20
N ARG A 14 -2.46 -7.02 1.18
CA ARG A 14 -2.16 -7.59 -0.12
C ARG A 14 -2.86 -6.78 -1.21
N ILE A 15 -2.13 -6.52 -2.30
CA ILE A 15 -2.66 -5.99 -3.57
C ILE A 15 -2.48 -7.02 -4.69
N SER A 16 -3.16 -6.81 -5.80
CA SER A 16 -3.18 -7.76 -6.93
C SER A 16 -1.81 -8.00 -7.55
N GLU A 17 -0.93 -7.01 -7.53
CA GLU A 17 0.40 -7.05 -8.14
C GLU A 17 1.45 -7.78 -7.30
N MET A 18 1.11 -8.19 -6.07
CA MET A 18 2.02 -8.97 -5.22
C MET A 18 2.08 -10.42 -5.69
N ALA A 19 3.30 -10.91 -5.92
CA ALA A 19 3.53 -12.26 -6.45
C ALA A 19 3.11 -13.39 -5.49
N GLY A 20 2.69 -14.51 -6.04
CA GLY A 20 2.32 -15.72 -5.29
C GLY A 20 1.27 -15.45 -4.22
N ASP A 21 1.48 -15.94 -3.01
CA ASP A 21 0.66 -15.68 -1.81
C ASP A 21 1.32 -14.68 -0.84
N THR A 22 2.15 -13.77 -1.36
CA THR A 22 2.87 -12.78 -0.56
C THR A 22 1.90 -11.83 0.15
N THR A 23 2.14 -11.64 1.43
CA THR A 23 1.44 -10.67 2.30
C THR A 23 2.48 -9.74 2.93
N ALA A 24 2.20 -8.46 3.00
CA ALA A 24 3.09 -7.46 3.55
C ALA A 24 2.57 -6.86 4.85
N TYR A 25 3.48 -6.43 5.73
CA TYR A 25 3.13 -5.64 6.92
C TYR A 25 3.05 -4.16 6.56
N LEU A 26 2.03 -3.47 7.08
CA LEU A 26 1.87 -2.04 6.84
C LEU A 26 2.88 -1.21 7.67
N ALA A 27 3.09 -1.57 8.92
CA ALA A 27 3.79 -0.76 9.92
C ALA A 27 5.05 -1.42 10.49
N ALA A 28 5.64 -2.41 9.85
CA ALA A 28 6.79 -3.12 10.42
C ALA A 28 7.98 -3.14 9.46
N SER A 29 9.18 -2.98 10.04
CA SER A 29 10.44 -3.32 9.37
C SER A 29 10.65 -4.84 9.34
N THR A 30 9.61 -5.57 8.95
CA THR A 30 9.57 -7.03 8.90
C THR A 30 9.38 -7.47 7.45
N ALA A 31 10.08 -8.52 7.06
CA ALA A 31 9.99 -9.08 5.72
C ALA A 31 8.55 -9.49 5.37
N ASP A 32 8.23 -9.40 4.09
CA ASP A 32 7.01 -9.97 3.56
C ASP A 32 6.97 -11.48 3.81
N PHE A 33 5.80 -12.05 3.94
CA PHE A 33 5.61 -13.45 4.29
C PHE A 33 4.52 -14.11 3.44
N THR A 34 4.47 -15.42 3.49
CA THR A 34 3.44 -16.25 2.83
C THR A 34 2.44 -16.80 3.84
N GLY A 35 1.29 -17.31 3.38
CA GLY A 35 0.26 -17.88 4.24
C GLY A 35 -0.54 -16.86 5.05
N GLY A 36 -0.45 -15.57 4.71
CA GLY A 36 -1.32 -14.51 5.24
C GLY A 36 -2.60 -14.37 4.43
N ILE A 37 -2.68 -13.37 3.55
CA ILE A 37 -3.72 -13.23 2.52
C ILE A 37 -3.21 -13.97 1.29
N THR A 38 -3.74 -15.16 1.01
CA THR A 38 -3.19 -16.06 0.00
C THR A 38 -3.70 -15.78 -1.40
N SER A 39 -4.94 -15.28 -1.53
CA SER A 39 -5.48 -14.84 -2.82
C SER A 39 -6.46 -13.68 -2.66
N LEU A 40 -6.65 -12.95 -3.75
CA LEU A 40 -7.73 -12.00 -3.96
C LEU A 40 -8.68 -12.62 -4.97
N ASP A 41 -9.91 -12.87 -4.55
CA ASP A 41 -10.89 -13.66 -5.29
C ASP A 41 -11.99 -12.75 -5.88
N THR A 42 -12.78 -13.26 -6.80
CA THR A 42 -13.86 -12.48 -7.43
C THR A 42 -14.87 -11.92 -6.40
N ASN A 43 -15.13 -12.67 -5.35
CA ASN A 43 -16.15 -12.35 -4.33
C ASN A 43 -15.54 -12.12 -2.93
N GLY A 44 -14.23 -11.93 -2.83
CA GLY A 44 -13.59 -11.75 -1.55
C GLY A 44 -12.08 -12.01 -1.59
N PHE A 45 -11.59 -12.68 -0.58
CA PHE A 45 -10.17 -13.05 -0.47
C PHE A 45 -10.03 -14.31 0.39
N THR A 46 -8.95 -15.04 0.18
CA THR A 46 -8.61 -16.22 0.97
C THR A 46 -7.48 -15.90 1.94
N ILE A 47 -7.61 -16.40 3.18
CA ILE A 47 -6.55 -16.32 4.20
C ILE A 47 -5.93 -17.68 4.43
N GLY A 48 -4.63 -17.69 4.71
CA GLY A 48 -3.88 -18.89 5.04
C GLY A 48 -3.86 -19.17 6.55
N THR A 49 -2.78 -19.77 7.01
CA THR A 49 -2.61 -20.23 8.41
C THR A 49 -1.81 -19.27 9.27
N SER A 50 -1.37 -18.13 8.74
CA SER A 50 -0.58 -17.16 9.51
C SER A 50 -1.34 -16.65 10.73
N PRO A 51 -0.72 -16.61 11.92
CA PRO A 51 -1.35 -16.01 13.11
C PRO A 51 -1.74 -14.55 12.96
N GLY A 52 -1.09 -13.81 12.04
CA GLY A 52 -1.45 -12.42 11.70
C GLY A 52 -2.84 -12.28 11.09
N THR A 53 -3.33 -13.32 10.40
CA THR A 53 -4.61 -13.32 9.67
C THR A 53 -5.59 -14.42 10.13
N ASN A 54 -5.15 -15.45 10.85
CA ASN A 54 -5.98 -16.61 11.13
C ASN A 54 -5.63 -17.36 12.46
N ALA A 55 -5.34 -16.64 13.54
CA ALA A 55 -5.16 -17.25 14.84
C ALA A 55 -6.52 -17.55 15.49
N SER A 56 -6.65 -18.74 16.08
CA SER A 56 -7.84 -19.14 16.83
C SER A 56 -8.15 -18.16 17.98
N GLY A 57 -9.41 -17.81 18.16
CA GLY A 57 -9.87 -16.92 19.22
C GLY A 57 -9.68 -15.42 18.99
N ASN A 58 -8.99 -15.01 17.93
CA ASN A 58 -8.83 -13.60 17.60
C ASN A 58 -9.99 -13.07 16.74
N LYS A 59 -10.30 -11.79 16.91
CA LYS A 59 -11.19 -11.06 16.01
C LYS A 59 -10.35 -10.30 14.99
N TYR A 60 -10.82 -10.28 13.75
CA TYR A 60 -10.16 -9.60 12.64
C TYR A 60 -11.06 -8.53 12.05
N HIS A 61 -10.49 -7.35 11.84
CA HIS A 61 -11.10 -6.26 11.09
C HIS A 61 -10.43 -6.20 9.73
N TRP A 62 -11.19 -6.02 8.67
CA TRP A 62 -10.65 -5.96 7.33
C TRP A 62 -11.33 -4.90 6.48
N GLN A 63 -10.60 -4.43 5.49
CA GLN A 63 -11.09 -3.57 4.42
C GLN A 63 -10.63 -4.16 3.08
N ALA A 64 -11.51 -4.19 2.11
CA ALA A 64 -11.21 -4.59 0.74
C ALA A 64 -11.63 -3.47 -0.21
N PHE A 65 -10.72 -3.11 -1.11
CA PHE A 65 -10.96 -2.19 -2.20
C PHE A 65 -10.78 -2.97 -3.49
N GLY A 66 -11.62 -2.73 -4.47
CA GLY A 66 -11.54 -3.45 -5.74
C GLY A 66 -12.33 -2.78 -6.85
N ASN A 67 -12.01 -3.11 -8.08
CA ASN A 67 -12.68 -2.57 -9.27
C ASN A 67 -14.10 -3.07 -9.49
N ALA A 68 -14.57 -4.05 -8.71
CA ALA A 68 -15.89 -4.67 -8.91
C ALA A 68 -17.06 -3.76 -8.52
N TYR A 69 -16.83 -2.64 -7.83
CA TYR A 69 -17.89 -1.69 -7.49
C TYR A 69 -18.04 -0.56 -8.53
N LYS A 70 -17.92 -0.90 -9.81
CA LYS A 70 -18.34 -0.02 -10.91
C LYS A 70 -19.88 0.03 -11.08
N ALA A 71 -20.63 -0.37 -10.09
CA ALA A 71 -22.09 -0.44 -10.19
C ALA A 71 -22.80 0.83 -9.71
N ASN A 72 -22.10 1.91 -9.41
CA ASN A 72 -22.76 3.19 -9.25
C ASN A 72 -22.19 4.20 -10.25
N THR A 73 -22.97 4.42 -11.27
CA THR A 73 -22.80 5.29 -12.40
C THR A 73 -22.67 6.77 -12.03
N LEU A 74 -21.54 7.12 -11.44
CA LEU A 74 -21.00 8.46 -11.53
C LEU A 74 -19.79 8.39 -12.47
N SER A 75 -20.10 8.48 -13.76
CA SER A 75 -19.17 8.78 -14.86
C SER A 75 -17.80 8.05 -14.86
N GLY A 76 -17.76 6.71 -14.86
CA GLY A 76 -16.66 5.97 -15.49
C GLY A 76 -15.23 6.13 -14.93
N ALA A 77 -15.01 6.89 -13.86
CA ALA A 77 -13.71 7.07 -13.26
C ALA A 77 -13.42 5.93 -12.26
N ALA A 78 -12.23 5.37 -12.33
CA ALA A 78 -11.74 4.48 -11.30
C ALA A 78 -11.35 5.32 -10.07
N ASP A 79 -11.93 5.03 -8.91
CA ASP A 79 -11.65 5.75 -7.66
C ASP A 79 -10.55 5.07 -6.83
N PHE A 80 -10.03 3.94 -7.31
CA PHE A 80 -8.99 3.16 -6.64
C PHE A 80 -8.07 2.51 -7.66
N ALA A 81 -6.78 2.61 -7.43
CA ALA A 81 -5.76 1.96 -8.24
C ALA A 81 -4.67 1.36 -7.37
N THR A 82 -4.02 0.33 -7.87
CA THR A 82 -2.84 -0.31 -7.27
C THR A 82 -1.79 -0.52 -8.34
N GLY A 83 -0.55 -0.64 -7.93
CA GLY A 83 0.52 -0.91 -8.87
C GLY A 83 1.86 -1.19 -8.21
N VAL A 84 2.84 -1.40 -9.08
CA VAL A 84 4.24 -1.58 -8.70
C VAL A 84 5.13 -0.66 -9.53
N TYR A 85 6.23 -0.25 -8.96
CA TYR A 85 7.32 0.39 -9.70
C TYR A 85 8.68 -0.06 -9.15
N LEU A 86 9.70 0.04 -10.00
CA LEU A 86 11.09 -0.14 -9.60
C LEU A 86 11.70 1.23 -9.27
N GLY A 87 12.27 1.37 -8.09
CA GLY A 87 12.99 2.57 -7.68
C GLY A 87 14.28 2.74 -8.50
N ASN A 88 14.71 3.98 -8.72
CA ASN A 88 15.90 4.33 -9.49
C ASN A 88 16.75 5.45 -8.85
N GLY A 89 16.34 5.94 -7.68
CA GLY A 89 17.03 7.01 -6.93
C GLY A 89 16.93 8.42 -7.53
N ILE A 90 16.21 8.62 -8.64
CA ILE A 90 16.07 9.93 -9.28
C ILE A 90 15.02 10.74 -8.53
N ASP A 91 15.39 11.97 -8.13
CA ASP A 91 14.49 12.91 -7.45
C ASP A 91 13.39 13.44 -8.38
N ASN A 92 12.29 13.87 -7.77
CA ASN A 92 11.13 14.43 -8.48
C ASN A 92 10.57 13.51 -9.59
N ARG A 93 10.66 12.20 -9.39
CA ARG A 93 10.19 11.23 -10.35
C ARG A 93 8.68 11.07 -10.29
N ASN A 94 8.00 11.26 -11.40
CA ASN A 94 6.57 11.00 -11.53
C ASN A 94 6.29 9.51 -11.77
N ILE A 95 5.33 8.98 -11.03
CA ILE A 95 4.72 7.67 -11.22
C ILE A 95 3.33 7.93 -11.81
N THR A 96 3.24 7.90 -13.13
CA THR A 96 2.00 8.16 -13.90
C THR A 96 1.25 6.84 -14.10
N ALA A 97 0.41 6.48 -13.16
CA ALA A 97 -0.20 5.15 -13.11
C ALA A 97 -1.69 5.16 -12.73
N THR A 98 -2.30 6.33 -12.53
CA THR A 98 -3.72 6.46 -12.23
C THR A 98 -4.42 7.32 -13.28
N PRO A 99 -5.68 7.04 -13.63
CA PRO A 99 -6.48 7.90 -14.50
C PRO A 99 -7.13 9.08 -13.75
N PHE A 100 -6.68 9.36 -12.53
CA PHE A 100 -7.21 10.39 -11.63
C PHE A 100 -6.10 10.91 -10.72
N GLN A 101 -6.32 12.08 -10.12
CA GLN A 101 -5.49 12.58 -9.03
C GLN A 101 -5.87 11.84 -7.74
N PRO A 102 -4.95 11.10 -7.12
CA PRO A 102 -5.25 10.44 -5.85
C PRO A 102 -5.33 11.45 -4.69
N ASP A 103 -6.24 11.22 -3.74
CA ASP A 103 -6.29 11.94 -2.46
C ASP A 103 -5.43 11.30 -1.39
N LEU A 104 -5.11 10.03 -1.55
CA LEU A 104 -4.23 9.24 -0.69
C LEU A 104 -3.39 8.31 -1.55
N VAL A 105 -2.10 8.29 -1.29
CA VAL A 105 -1.19 7.25 -1.79
C VAL A 105 -0.50 6.59 -0.61
N VAL A 106 -0.50 5.28 -0.60
CA VAL A 106 0.30 4.44 0.29
C VAL A 106 1.33 3.70 -0.54
N SER A 107 2.60 3.84 -0.22
CA SER A 107 3.69 3.12 -0.90
C SER A 107 4.51 2.32 0.11
N ARG A 108 4.95 1.13 -0.30
CA ARG A 108 5.83 0.30 0.51
C ARG A 108 6.85 -0.43 -0.36
N ARG A 109 8.09 -0.39 0.07
CA ARG A 109 9.15 -1.22 -0.51
C ARG A 109 8.94 -2.69 -0.14
N SER A 110 9.12 -3.61 -1.08
CA SER A 110 9.23 -5.04 -0.79
C SER A 110 10.36 -5.30 0.21
N GLY A 111 10.10 -6.11 1.23
CA GLY A 111 11.07 -6.45 2.26
C GLY A 111 10.80 -5.77 3.61
N THR A 112 11.80 -5.12 4.20
CA THR A 112 11.85 -4.76 5.62
C THR A 112 11.66 -3.27 5.90
N THR A 113 10.73 -2.58 5.24
CA THR A 113 10.43 -1.17 5.51
C THR A 113 8.97 -0.97 5.88
N SER A 114 8.69 0.03 6.73
CA SER A 114 7.33 0.50 6.95
C SER A 114 6.79 1.17 5.70
N ALA A 115 5.47 1.10 5.49
CA ALA A 115 4.83 1.86 4.45
C ALA A 115 4.88 3.37 4.77
N THR A 116 5.01 4.17 3.74
CA THR A 116 4.85 5.63 3.78
C THR A 116 3.55 6.02 3.08
N PHE A 117 2.96 7.11 3.51
CA PHE A 117 1.74 7.62 2.89
C PHE A 117 1.74 9.14 2.79
N ARG A 118 0.97 9.63 1.84
CA ARG A 118 0.67 11.05 1.66
C ARG A 118 -0.80 11.23 1.31
N THR A 119 -1.41 12.25 1.92
CA THR A 119 -2.75 12.72 1.54
C THR A 119 -2.66 14.11 0.91
N SER A 120 -3.73 14.54 0.25
CA SER A 120 -3.87 15.91 -0.28
C SER A 120 -3.77 16.99 0.80
N ALA A 121 -4.02 16.68 2.07
CA ALA A 121 -3.92 17.61 3.19
C ALA A 121 -2.49 17.80 3.72
N VAL A 122 -1.52 16.97 3.34
CA VAL A 122 -0.13 17.10 3.81
C VAL A 122 0.58 18.22 3.03
N PRO A 123 1.08 19.28 3.71
CA PRO A 123 1.68 20.41 3.04
C PRO A 123 3.10 20.13 2.55
N GLY A 124 3.55 20.91 1.55
CA GLY A 124 4.92 20.88 1.04
C GLY A 124 5.32 19.52 0.50
N ASP A 125 6.60 19.20 0.61
CA ASP A 125 7.21 17.93 0.21
C ASP A 125 7.30 16.97 1.40
N SER A 126 6.22 16.75 2.12
CA SER A 126 6.23 15.91 3.34
C SER A 126 5.39 14.66 3.16
N SER A 127 5.80 13.57 3.80
CA SER A 127 5.05 12.31 3.89
C SER A 127 5.14 11.74 5.29
N SER A 128 4.13 10.98 5.67
CA SER A 128 4.04 10.29 6.95
C SER A 128 4.32 8.79 6.79
N TYR A 129 4.52 8.11 7.91
CA TYR A 129 4.79 6.67 7.94
C TYR A 129 3.73 5.94 8.78
N PHE A 130 3.46 4.69 8.42
CA PHE A 130 2.69 3.77 9.28
C PHE A 130 3.56 3.19 10.41
N ALA A 131 4.40 4.02 11.02
CA ALA A 131 5.29 3.65 12.11
C ALA A 131 5.56 4.88 12.98
N ALA A 132 6.17 4.70 14.14
CA ALA A 132 6.59 5.80 15.02
C ALA A 132 7.86 6.48 14.47
N ILE A 133 7.75 7.07 13.29
CA ILE A 133 8.80 7.81 12.57
C ILE A 133 8.23 9.18 12.26
N ALA A 134 9.04 10.23 12.47
CA ALA A 134 8.63 11.59 12.13
C ALA A 134 8.42 11.75 10.62
N ASP A 135 7.50 12.61 10.24
CA ASP A 135 7.29 12.99 8.85
C ASP A 135 8.58 13.49 8.21
N ALA A 136 8.77 13.17 6.95
CA ALA A 136 9.99 13.52 6.22
C ALA A 136 9.70 13.92 4.77
N ALA A 137 10.56 14.81 4.27
CA ALA A 137 10.61 15.20 2.87
C ALA A 137 11.25 14.11 1.99
N ASN A 138 11.23 14.31 0.69
CA ASN A 138 11.83 13.42 -0.32
C ASN A 138 11.27 11.99 -0.36
N ASN A 139 10.08 11.77 0.16
CA ASN A 139 9.32 10.52 -0.01
C ASN A 139 8.26 10.68 -1.11
N LEU A 140 6.97 10.60 -0.75
CA LEU A 140 5.86 10.95 -1.63
C LEU A 140 5.75 12.48 -1.63
N GLN A 141 6.21 13.14 -2.69
CA GLN A 141 6.40 14.59 -2.72
C GLN A 141 5.14 15.33 -3.17
N LEU A 142 4.38 14.75 -4.12
CA LEU A 142 3.23 15.39 -4.72
C LEU A 142 2.19 14.38 -5.17
N LEU A 143 0.92 14.79 -5.19
CA LEU A 143 -0.18 14.04 -5.81
C LEU A 143 -0.54 14.75 -7.12
N ASN A 144 -0.25 14.10 -8.26
CA ASN A 144 -0.46 14.62 -9.60
C ASN A 144 -1.82 14.22 -10.17
N SER A 145 -2.27 14.88 -11.22
CA SER A 145 -3.55 14.58 -11.89
C SER A 145 -3.66 13.15 -12.44
N ASP A 146 -2.51 12.48 -12.62
CA ASP A 146 -2.38 11.15 -13.23
C ASP A 146 -1.52 10.18 -12.39
N GLY A 147 -1.30 10.50 -11.11
CA GLY A 147 -0.49 9.70 -10.22
C GLY A 147 0.15 10.47 -9.08
N PHE A 148 1.43 10.22 -8.83
CA PHE A 148 2.16 10.85 -7.73
C PHE A 148 3.64 11.01 -8.05
N GLN A 149 4.30 11.89 -7.31
CA GLN A 149 5.74 12.14 -7.43
C GLN A 149 6.48 11.57 -6.23
N ILE A 150 7.65 10.99 -6.47
CA ILE A 150 8.55 10.44 -5.46
C ILE A 150 9.91 11.14 -5.48
N GLY A 151 10.50 11.26 -4.30
CA GLY A 151 11.85 11.80 -4.10
C GLY A 151 12.94 10.73 -4.06
N THR A 152 14.03 11.04 -3.38
CA THR A 152 15.23 10.18 -3.30
C THR A 152 15.23 9.23 -2.11
N SER A 153 14.24 9.31 -1.22
CA SER A 153 14.20 8.52 0.01
C SER A 153 14.25 7.01 -0.26
N ALA A 154 14.99 6.29 0.56
CA ALA A 154 15.06 4.83 0.52
C ALA A 154 13.70 4.14 0.79
N TYR A 155 12.76 4.83 1.36
CA TYR A 155 11.40 4.33 1.60
C TYR A 155 10.53 4.27 0.34
N VAL A 156 10.91 5.02 -0.71
CA VAL A 156 10.12 5.11 -1.95
C VAL A 156 10.94 4.92 -3.22
N ASN A 157 12.27 5.09 -3.22
CA ASN A 157 13.02 5.21 -4.47
C ASN A 157 14.46 4.66 -4.44
N THR A 158 14.70 3.52 -3.80
CA THR A 158 15.95 2.75 -3.99
C THR A 158 15.79 1.78 -5.16
N ASN A 159 16.90 1.15 -5.58
CA ASN A 159 16.86 0.07 -6.57
C ASN A 159 16.18 -1.19 -5.99
N SER A 160 14.89 -1.10 -5.79
CA SER A 160 14.03 -2.13 -5.20
C SER A 160 12.62 -2.01 -5.80
N SER A 161 11.83 -3.05 -5.67
CA SER A 161 10.42 -3.04 -6.04
C SER A 161 9.58 -2.37 -4.95
N PHE A 162 8.63 -1.55 -5.36
CA PHE A 162 7.66 -0.89 -4.49
C PHE A 162 6.26 -1.24 -4.94
N VAL A 163 5.40 -1.52 -3.98
CA VAL A 163 3.95 -1.65 -4.18
C VAL A 163 3.27 -0.37 -3.69
N TRP A 164 2.17 0.05 -4.34
CA TRP A 164 1.39 1.22 -3.96
C TRP A 164 -0.11 1.00 -4.14
N GLN A 165 -0.89 1.75 -3.42
CA GLN A 165 -2.34 1.83 -3.49
C GLN A 165 -2.84 3.23 -3.13
#